data_1b95c1c890ed9143976731a4b76a22bc
#
_entry.id   1b95c1c890ed9143976731a4b76a22bc
#
_cell.length_a   1.000
_cell.length_b   1.000
_cell.length_c   1.000
_cell.angle_alpha   90.00
_cell.angle_beta   90.00
_cell.angle_gamma   90.00
#
_symmetry.space_group_name_H-M   'P 1'
#
loop_
_entity.id
_entity.type
_entity.pdbx_description
1 polymer ?
#
loop_
_entity_poly.entity_id
_entity_poly.type
_entity_poly.pdbx_seq_one_letter_code
_entity_poly.pdbx_strand_id
1 'polypeptide(L)'
;MSGFDKMNKKLLASQVEDALMDDILNKPVPIGEKIPNEYELAEMYGVGRSTIRETVKSLVSKGILEVRQGSGTYVIGTDTLENDP
;
A
#
# COMPACT_ATOMS: atom_id res chain seq x y z
N MET A 1 25.72 0.03 9.06
CA MET A 1 24.37 0.15 9.54
C MET A 1 23.35 0.12 8.46
N SER A 2 23.74 0.57 7.31
CA SER A 2 22.77 0.71 6.24
C SER A 2 22.05 -0.57 5.87
N GLY A 3 22.74 -1.72 5.92
CA GLY A 3 22.10 -2.97 5.59
C GLY A 3 20.98 -3.34 6.56
N PHE A 4 21.23 -3.12 7.82
CA PHE A 4 20.26 -3.42 8.85
C PHE A 4 19.04 -2.51 8.73
N ASP A 5 19.29 -1.23 8.49
CA ASP A 5 18.21 -0.27 8.32
C ASP A 5 17.34 -0.60 7.12
N LYS A 6 17.96 -1.02 6.02
CA LYS A 6 17.22 -1.40 4.83
C LYS A 6 16.33 -2.60 5.07
N MET A 7 16.82 -3.57 5.81
CA MET A 7 16.03 -4.74 6.13
C MET A 7 14.83 -4.37 6.99
N ASN A 8 15.03 -3.49 7.97
CA ASN A 8 13.93 -3.03 8.81
C ASN A 8 12.87 -2.31 7.99
N LYS A 9 13.29 -1.48 7.05
CA LYS A 9 12.36 -0.76 6.21
C LYS A 9 11.52 -1.70 5.35
N LYS A 10 12.15 -2.73 4.81
CA LYS A 10 11.44 -3.71 3.99
C LYS A 10 10.44 -4.50 4.80
N LEU A 11 10.83 -4.92 5.99
CA LEU A 11 9.93 -5.64 6.87
C LEU A 11 8.74 -4.78 7.26
N LEU A 12 9.01 -3.52 7.58
CA LEU A 12 7.96 -2.60 7.96
C LEU A 12 7.01 -2.35 6.81
N ALA A 13 7.54 -2.16 5.61
CA ALA A 13 6.72 -1.94 4.43
C ALA A 13 5.84 -3.16 4.15
N SER A 14 6.39 -4.36 4.35
CA SER A 14 5.63 -5.59 4.16
C SER A 14 4.47 -5.67 5.15
N GLN A 15 4.71 -5.31 6.39
CA GLN A 15 3.66 -5.31 7.41
C GLN A 15 2.57 -4.30 7.10
N VAL A 16 2.98 -3.12 6.64
CA VAL A 16 2.01 -2.08 6.26
C VAL A 16 1.23 -2.53 5.04
N GLU A 17 1.89 -3.19 4.11
CA GLU A 17 1.22 -3.70 2.93
C GLU A 17 0.13 -4.69 3.30
N ASP A 18 0.44 -5.61 4.22
CA ASP A 18 -0.54 -6.58 4.69
C ASP A 18 -1.71 -5.88 5.38
N ALA A 19 -1.42 -4.88 6.21
CA ALA A 19 -2.46 -4.15 6.91
C ALA A 19 -3.35 -3.37 5.95
N LEU A 20 -2.75 -2.75 4.96
CA LEU A 20 -3.50 -1.97 3.98
C LEU A 20 -4.37 -2.89 3.11
N MET A 21 -3.82 -4.03 2.69
CA MET A 21 -4.61 -5.00 1.95
C MET A 21 -5.78 -5.50 2.78
N ASP A 22 -5.53 -5.76 4.04
CA ASP A 22 -6.58 -6.21 4.94
C ASP A 22 -7.69 -5.17 5.04
N ASP A 23 -7.32 -3.91 5.17
CA ASP A 23 -8.30 -2.83 5.24
C ASP A 23 -9.09 -2.73 3.93
N ILE A 24 -8.44 -2.89 2.80
CA ILE A 24 -9.11 -2.84 1.51
C ILE A 24 -10.12 -3.98 1.36
N LEU A 25 -9.74 -5.17 1.80
CA LEU A 25 -10.56 -6.36 1.60
C LEU A 25 -11.67 -6.49 2.64
N ASN A 26 -11.38 -6.15 3.89
CA ASN A 26 -12.34 -6.37 4.97
C ASN A 26 -13.30 -5.21 5.16
N LYS A 27 -12.87 -4.02 4.83
CA LYS A 27 -13.79 -2.89 4.74
C LYS A 27 -13.91 -2.58 3.28
N PRO A 28 -14.85 -3.22 2.59
CA PRO A 28 -14.79 -3.24 1.14
C PRO A 28 -14.62 -1.84 0.58
N VAL A 29 -13.45 -1.61 0.04
CA VAL A 29 -13.18 -0.38 -0.68
C VAL A 29 -13.46 -0.71 -2.14
N PRO A 30 -14.50 -0.12 -2.72
CA PRO A 30 -14.85 -0.46 -4.10
C PRO A 30 -13.71 -0.13 -5.06
N ILE A 31 -13.63 -0.91 -6.11
CA ILE A 31 -12.69 -0.60 -7.18
C ILE A 31 -13.04 0.78 -7.72
N GLY A 32 -12.02 1.61 -7.88
CA GLY A 32 -12.19 2.99 -8.30
C GLY A 32 -12.18 3.98 -7.14
N GLU A 33 -12.18 3.47 -5.92
CA GLU A 33 -12.20 4.32 -4.73
C GLU A 33 -10.80 4.86 -4.47
N LYS A 34 -10.74 6.11 -4.02
CA LYS A 34 -9.49 6.74 -3.67
C LYS A 34 -9.11 6.37 -2.23
N ILE A 35 -7.85 6.01 -2.02
CA ILE A 35 -7.39 5.72 -0.65
C ILE A 35 -6.80 6.99 -0.06
N PRO A 36 -6.59 7.01 1.28
CA PRO A 36 -5.96 8.18 1.92
C PRO A 36 -4.60 8.45 1.31
N ASN A 37 -4.16 9.68 1.39
CA ASN A 37 -2.89 10.06 0.80
C ASN A 37 -1.72 9.55 1.64
N GLU A 38 -0.52 9.73 1.10
CA GLU A 38 0.71 9.24 1.71
C GLU A 38 0.86 9.72 3.16
N TYR A 39 0.58 10.98 3.38
CA TYR A 39 0.70 11.57 4.70
C TYR A 39 -0.30 10.94 5.68
N GLU A 40 -1.53 10.79 5.23
CA GLU A 40 -2.58 10.21 6.05
C GLU A 40 -2.29 8.75 6.37
N LEU A 41 -1.83 8.01 5.37
CA LEU A 41 -1.49 6.61 5.58
C LEU A 41 -0.33 6.47 6.57
N ALA A 42 0.65 7.36 6.48
CA ALA A 42 1.78 7.34 7.40
C ALA A 42 1.30 7.53 8.84
N GLU A 43 0.36 8.42 9.04
CA GLU A 43 -0.21 8.62 10.36
C GLU A 43 -1.04 7.43 10.82
N MET A 44 -1.85 6.90 9.95
CA MET A 44 -2.72 5.77 10.29
C MET A 44 -1.93 4.56 10.74
N TYR A 45 -0.83 4.28 10.07
CA TYR A 45 -0.05 3.09 10.37
C TYR A 45 1.16 3.36 11.27
N GLY A 46 1.38 4.63 11.62
CA GLY A 46 2.46 4.97 12.54
C GLY A 46 3.84 4.74 11.96
N VAL A 47 4.01 5.00 10.67
CA VAL A 47 5.29 4.78 9.97
C VAL A 47 5.66 6.04 9.20
N GLY A 48 6.87 6.05 8.67
CA GLY A 48 7.33 7.17 7.85
C GLY A 48 6.73 7.13 6.45
N ARG A 49 6.77 8.28 5.78
CA ARG A 49 6.22 8.37 4.43
C ARG A 49 7.00 7.53 3.43
N SER A 50 8.31 7.36 3.66
CA SER A 50 9.08 6.52 2.76
C SER A 50 8.61 5.06 2.81
N THR A 51 8.20 4.60 3.99
CA THR A 51 7.64 3.25 4.14
C THR A 51 6.33 3.15 3.37
N ILE A 52 5.48 4.18 3.47
CA ILE A 52 4.23 4.20 2.72
C ILE A 52 4.49 4.19 1.22
N ARG A 53 5.48 4.95 0.77
CA ARG A 53 5.83 4.97 -0.65
C ARG A 53 6.23 3.59 -1.15
N GLU A 54 7.03 2.88 -0.38
CA GLU A 54 7.43 1.52 -0.74
C GLU A 54 6.23 0.59 -0.77
N THR A 55 5.34 0.74 0.20
CA THR A 55 4.11 -0.06 0.27
C THR A 55 3.25 0.17 -0.96
N VAL A 56 3.03 1.44 -1.31
CA VAL A 56 2.21 1.79 -2.46
C VAL A 56 2.84 1.27 -3.74
N LYS A 57 4.16 1.42 -3.89
CA LYS A 57 4.84 0.89 -5.08
C LYS A 57 4.64 -0.60 -5.23
N SER A 58 4.70 -1.33 -4.13
CA SER A 58 4.49 -2.77 -4.16
C SER A 58 3.08 -3.10 -4.63
N LEU A 59 2.09 -2.40 -4.08
CA LEU A 59 0.70 -2.67 -4.46
C LEU A 59 0.39 -2.22 -5.88
N VAL A 60 1.06 -1.19 -6.36
CA VAL A 60 0.93 -0.78 -7.76
C VAL A 60 1.49 -1.89 -8.65
N SER A 61 2.64 -2.44 -8.30
CA SER A 61 3.22 -3.49 -9.11
C SER A 61 2.38 -4.76 -9.13
N LYS A 62 1.55 -4.94 -8.12
CA LYS A 62 0.65 -6.10 -8.03
C LYS A 62 -0.71 -5.85 -8.67
N GLY A 63 -0.92 -4.66 -9.21
CA GLY A 63 -2.18 -4.34 -9.87
C GLY A 63 -3.31 -4.03 -8.92
N ILE A 64 -3.00 -3.72 -7.67
CA ILE A 64 -4.01 -3.38 -6.66
C ILE A 64 -4.30 -1.89 -6.65
N LEU A 65 -3.26 -1.09 -6.79
CA LEU A 65 -3.39 0.36 -6.73
C LEU A 65 -2.88 1.03 -7.98
N GLU A 66 -3.36 2.23 -8.23
CA GLU A 66 -2.88 3.07 -9.33
C GLU A 66 -2.71 4.49 -8.82
N VAL A 67 -1.56 5.07 -9.09
CA VAL A 67 -1.30 6.46 -8.72
C VAL A 67 -1.67 7.34 -9.91
N ARG A 68 -2.55 8.30 -9.69
CA ARG A 68 -2.94 9.27 -10.70
C ARG A 68 -2.39 10.63 -10.30
N GLN A 69 -1.46 11.12 -11.09
CA GLN A 69 -0.76 12.37 -10.80
C GLN A 69 -1.75 13.50 -10.57
N GLY A 70 -1.54 14.21 -9.46
CA GLY A 70 -2.37 15.36 -9.13
C GLY A 70 -3.75 15.00 -8.59
N SER A 71 -4.10 13.73 -8.55
CA SER A 71 -5.42 13.31 -8.09
C SER A 71 -5.35 12.45 -6.84
N GLY A 72 -4.51 11.41 -6.86
CA GLY A 72 -4.39 10.53 -5.71
C GLY A 72 -4.11 9.11 -6.12
N THR A 73 -4.28 8.21 -5.18
CA THR A 73 -4.06 6.78 -5.40
C THR A 73 -5.39 6.06 -5.28
N TYR A 74 -5.66 5.18 -6.21
CA TYR A 74 -6.96 4.55 -6.35
C TYR A 74 -6.85 3.03 -6.35
N VAL A 75 -7.87 2.38 -5.83
CA VAL A 75 -7.95 0.92 -5.87
C VAL A 75 -8.42 0.50 -7.27
N ILE A 76 -7.63 -0.32 -7.95
CA ILE A 76 -8.00 -0.79 -9.28
C ILE A 76 -8.18 -2.29 -9.33
N GLY A 77 -7.79 -3.01 -8.29
CA GLY A 77 -7.98 -4.45 -8.23
C GLY A 77 -7.91 -4.92 -6.82
N THR A 78 -8.61 -5.99 -6.50
CA THR A 78 -8.58 -6.57 -5.18
C THR A 78 -8.40 -8.08 -5.22
N ASP A 79 -8.43 -8.66 -6.40
CA ASP A 79 -8.47 -10.11 -6.55
C ASP A 79 -7.20 -10.68 -7.17
N THR A 80 -6.16 -9.87 -7.29
CA THR A 80 -4.91 -10.32 -7.88
C THR A 80 -4.35 -11.52 -7.17
N LEU A 81 -4.48 -11.52 -5.86
CA LEU A 81 -3.94 -12.61 -5.05
C LEU A 81 -4.76 -13.86 -5.16
N GLU A 82 -6.01 -13.75 -5.57
CA GLU A 82 -6.89 -14.89 -5.70
C GLU A 82 -6.86 -15.50 -7.06
N ASN A 83 -6.36 -14.76 -8.01
CA ASN A 83 -6.41 -15.15 -9.39
C ASN A 83 -5.20 -15.87 -9.85
N ASP A 84 -4.63 -16.61 -9.01
CA ASP A 84 -3.51 -17.40 -9.42
C ASP A 84 -3.97 -18.55 -10.23
N PRO A 85 -3.49 -18.69 -11.41
CA PRO A 85 -3.87 -19.83 -12.23
C PRO A 85 -3.42 -21.12 -11.61
#